data_4c27ff42523f544e4e4731e384d73ebd
#
_entry.id   4c27ff42523f544e4e4731e384d73ebd
#
_cell.length_a   1.000
_cell.length_b   1.000
_cell.length_c   1.000
_cell.angle_alpha   90.00
_cell.angle_beta   90.00
_cell.angle_gamma   90.00
#
_symmetry.space_group_name_H-M   'P 1'
#
loop_
_entity.id
_entity.type
_entity.pdbx_description
1 polymer ?
#
loop_
_entity_poly.entity_id
_entity_poly.type
_entity_poly.pdbx_seq_one_letter_code
_entity_poly.pdbx_strand_id
1 'polypeptide(L)'
;MNLPNSLTLLRIFLVPLLIAVLFSTRLANKEIYGTAIFLAAAITDLLDGYIARRRRQVTTLGILLDPIADKLLMAAAFISLVQLDPALVPAWMVVIILGREFAVTGLRSIAASQGFTIAANEWGKAKMVSQVVAVCIIIVAHKYGRLAPLGIAVNVRWLGKAALWIVVVVALVSASSYFLRFWRQIDDSVKRRQRGGSEGAELEAAISPEPRTPAPAPSPSATQPRSPIRR
;
A
#
# COMPACT_ATOMS: atom_id res chain seq x y z
N MET A 1 -24.87 -8.21 10.24
CA MET A 1 -23.42 -8.13 9.98
C MET A 1 -23.07 -9.23 9.00
N ASN A 2 -22.32 -8.93 7.94
CA ASN A 2 -21.92 -9.96 6.99
C ASN A 2 -20.72 -10.74 7.53
N LEU A 3 -20.63 -12.03 7.20
CA LEU A 3 -19.58 -12.92 7.69
C LEU A 3 -18.15 -12.35 7.55
N PRO A 4 -17.75 -11.72 6.41
CA PRO A 4 -16.45 -11.09 6.29
C PRO A 4 -16.19 -9.98 7.34
N ASN A 5 -17.16 -9.09 7.56
CA ASN A 5 -17.01 -8.04 8.57
C ASN A 5 -16.82 -8.58 9.99
N SER A 6 -17.50 -9.69 10.31
CA SER A 6 -17.35 -10.34 11.62
C SER A 6 -15.95 -10.92 11.80
N LEU A 7 -15.35 -11.47 10.74
CA LEU A 7 -14.00 -12.01 10.76
C LEU A 7 -12.94 -10.90 10.91
N THR A 8 -13.13 -9.78 10.23
CA THR A 8 -12.26 -8.59 10.39
C THR A 8 -12.33 -8.03 11.82
N LEU A 9 -13.55 -7.91 12.38
CA LEU A 9 -13.71 -7.48 13.77
C LEU A 9 -13.09 -8.48 14.76
N LEU A 10 -13.27 -9.79 14.55
CA LEU A 10 -12.61 -10.81 15.36
C LEU A 10 -11.10 -10.63 15.36
N ARG A 11 -10.48 -10.36 14.20
CA ARG A 11 -9.04 -10.11 14.10
C ARG A 11 -8.64 -8.88 14.92
N ILE A 12 -9.39 -7.78 14.87
CA ILE A 12 -9.13 -6.58 15.67
C ILE A 12 -9.17 -6.91 17.17
N PHE A 13 -10.09 -7.77 17.62
CA PHE A 13 -10.13 -8.24 19.00
C PHE A 13 -9.00 -9.23 19.35
N LEU A 14 -8.52 -10.02 18.39
CA LEU A 14 -7.40 -10.93 18.62
C LEU A 14 -6.07 -10.18 18.80
N VAL A 15 -5.92 -8.95 18.30
CA VAL A 15 -4.70 -8.15 18.49
C VAL A 15 -4.43 -7.84 19.95
N PRO A 16 -5.31 -7.20 20.75
CA PRO A 16 -5.06 -6.96 22.14
C PRO A 16 -4.92 -8.26 22.96
N LEU A 17 -5.65 -9.32 22.57
CA LEU A 17 -5.51 -10.64 23.19
C LEU A 17 -4.11 -11.23 22.95
N LEU A 18 -3.57 -11.11 21.74
CA LEU A 18 -2.21 -11.53 21.40
C LEU A 18 -1.18 -10.82 22.29
N ILE A 19 -1.29 -9.49 22.40
CA ILE A 19 -0.42 -8.66 23.24
C ILE A 19 -0.51 -9.11 24.71
N ALA A 20 -1.73 -9.24 25.24
CA ALA A 20 -1.95 -9.64 26.63
C ALA A 20 -1.37 -11.02 26.95
N VAL A 21 -1.50 -11.98 26.03
CA VAL A 21 -0.96 -13.33 26.19
C VAL A 21 0.57 -13.31 26.15
N LEU A 22 1.19 -12.63 25.16
CA LEU A 22 2.65 -12.58 25.03
C LEU A 22 3.33 -11.91 26.23
N PHE A 23 2.71 -10.89 26.84
CA PHE A 23 3.25 -10.21 28.00
C PHE A 23 2.80 -10.81 29.35
N SER A 24 1.95 -11.82 29.33
CA SER A 24 1.53 -12.47 30.56
C SER A 24 2.72 -13.13 31.29
N THR A 25 2.87 -12.82 32.55
CA THR A 25 3.84 -13.47 33.45
C THR A 25 3.30 -14.73 34.09
N ARG A 26 1.97 -14.95 34.02
CA ARG A 26 1.29 -16.07 34.68
C ARG A 26 1.17 -17.30 33.77
N LEU A 27 1.29 -17.16 32.45
CA LEU A 27 1.13 -18.26 31.50
C LEU A 27 2.48 -18.94 31.22
N ALA A 28 2.62 -20.20 31.63
CA ALA A 28 3.84 -20.99 31.43
C ALA A 28 4.19 -21.22 29.96
N ASN A 29 3.21 -21.22 29.05
CA ASN A 29 3.38 -21.50 27.63
C ASN A 29 2.85 -20.35 26.75
N LYS A 30 3.06 -19.10 27.20
CA LYS A 30 2.56 -17.89 26.52
C LYS A 30 2.98 -17.81 25.05
N GLU A 31 4.17 -18.30 24.72
CA GLU A 31 4.68 -18.29 23.34
C GLU A 31 3.86 -19.23 22.42
N ILE A 32 3.46 -20.40 22.93
CA ILE A 32 2.63 -21.35 22.17
C ILE A 32 1.23 -20.75 21.97
N TYR A 33 0.62 -20.21 23.02
CA TYR A 33 -0.67 -19.55 22.92
C TYR A 33 -0.61 -18.31 22.03
N GLY A 34 0.43 -17.48 22.15
CA GLY A 34 0.67 -16.33 21.29
C GLY A 34 0.81 -16.72 19.83
N THR A 35 1.59 -17.78 19.52
CA THR A 35 1.72 -18.31 18.16
C THR A 35 0.37 -18.81 17.63
N ALA A 36 -0.41 -19.53 18.43
CA ALA A 36 -1.71 -20.04 18.02
C ALA A 36 -2.70 -18.91 17.74
N ILE A 37 -2.76 -17.87 18.60
CA ILE A 37 -3.62 -16.69 18.40
C ILE A 37 -3.20 -15.93 17.13
N PHE A 38 -1.89 -15.68 16.97
CA PHE A 38 -1.37 -15.00 15.79
C PHE A 38 -1.68 -15.76 14.50
N LEU A 39 -1.45 -17.07 14.49
CA LEU A 39 -1.71 -17.92 13.33
C LEU A 39 -3.22 -18.00 13.03
N ALA A 40 -4.06 -18.13 14.05
CA ALA A 40 -5.52 -18.09 13.89
C ALA A 40 -5.98 -16.76 13.26
N ALA A 41 -5.45 -15.63 13.73
CA ALA A 41 -5.76 -14.32 13.16
C ALA A 41 -5.28 -14.19 11.72
N ALA A 42 -4.07 -14.68 11.39
CA ALA A 42 -3.52 -14.66 10.04
C ALA A 42 -4.31 -15.58 9.07
N ILE A 43 -4.72 -16.76 9.53
CA ILE A 43 -5.55 -17.68 8.73
C ILE A 43 -6.94 -17.07 8.49
N THR A 44 -7.52 -16.44 9.51
CA THR A 44 -8.82 -15.77 9.40
C THR A 44 -8.79 -14.70 8.30
N ASP A 45 -7.69 -13.95 8.17
CA ASP A 45 -7.47 -12.96 7.10
C ASP A 45 -7.49 -13.59 5.69
N LEU A 46 -6.84 -14.74 5.54
CA LEU A 46 -6.85 -15.47 4.27
C LEU A 46 -8.25 -15.98 3.91
N LEU A 47 -9.01 -16.44 4.92
CA LEU A 47 -10.34 -16.99 4.75
C LEU A 47 -11.39 -15.93 4.42
N ASP A 48 -11.37 -14.76 5.10
CA ASP A 48 -12.35 -13.69 4.84
C ASP A 48 -12.18 -13.12 3.43
N GLY A 49 -10.93 -12.90 3.00
CA GLY A 49 -10.64 -12.49 1.63
C GLY A 49 -11.10 -13.50 0.57
N TYR A 50 -10.98 -14.79 0.84
CA TYR A 50 -11.48 -15.83 -0.06
C TYR A 50 -13.02 -15.88 -0.09
N ILE A 51 -13.69 -15.86 1.07
CA ILE A 51 -15.14 -15.93 1.22
C ILE A 51 -15.80 -14.68 0.65
N ALA A 52 -15.27 -13.48 0.92
CA ALA A 52 -15.80 -12.23 0.40
C ALA A 52 -15.83 -12.20 -1.14
N ARG A 53 -14.74 -12.65 -1.78
CA ARG A 53 -14.66 -12.75 -3.25
C ARG A 53 -15.65 -13.76 -3.81
N ARG A 54 -15.81 -14.93 -3.16
CA ARG A 54 -16.70 -16.00 -3.62
C ARG A 54 -18.18 -15.65 -3.45
N ARG A 55 -18.53 -14.93 -2.37
CA ARG A 55 -19.93 -14.57 -2.06
C ARG A 55 -20.37 -13.22 -2.59
N ARG A 56 -19.49 -12.44 -3.22
CA ARG A 56 -19.74 -11.04 -3.69
C ARG A 56 -20.32 -10.14 -2.59
N GLN A 57 -20.01 -10.42 -1.32
CA GLN A 57 -20.49 -9.67 -0.16
C GLN A 57 -19.42 -8.69 0.30
N VAL A 58 -19.07 -7.76 -0.59
CA VAL A 58 -18.10 -6.72 -0.28
C VAL A 58 -18.84 -5.53 0.31
N THR A 59 -18.52 -5.14 1.54
CA THR A 59 -19.12 -3.97 2.20
C THR A 59 -18.11 -2.84 2.25
N THR A 60 -18.59 -1.60 2.21
CA THR A 60 -17.73 -0.40 2.31
C THR A 60 -16.91 -0.40 3.60
N LEU A 61 -17.51 -0.84 4.70
CA LEU A 61 -16.85 -0.95 5.99
C LEU A 61 -15.74 -2.02 5.98
N GLY A 62 -15.97 -3.17 5.35
CA GLY A 62 -14.96 -4.23 5.19
C GLY A 62 -13.76 -3.74 4.37
N ILE A 63 -14.00 -3.10 3.22
CA ILE A 63 -12.92 -2.55 2.37
C ILE A 63 -12.00 -1.61 3.16
N LEU A 64 -12.56 -0.84 4.10
CA LEU A 64 -11.80 0.11 4.92
C LEU A 64 -11.08 -0.57 6.08
N LEU A 65 -11.75 -1.49 6.77
CA LEU A 65 -11.21 -2.12 7.99
C LEU A 65 -10.17 -3.22 7.71
N ASP A 66 -10.32 -3.99 6.62
CA ASP A 66 -9.41 -5.09 6.30
C ASP A 66 -7.94 -4.66 6.20
N PRO A 67 -7.57 -3.60 5.43
CA PRO A 67 -6.18 -3.16 5.36
C PRO A 67 -5.63 -2.63 6.68
N ILE A 68 -6.51 -2.15 7.57
CA ILE A 68 -6.13 -1.62 8.89
C ILE A 68 -5.89 -2.80 9.85
N ALA A 69 -6.81 -3.77 9.89
CA ALA A 69 -6.73 -4.93 10.77
C ALA A 69 -5.49 -5.80 10.48
N ASP A 70 -5.19 -6.04 9.19
CA ASP A 70 -4.00 -6.78 8.76
C ASP A 70 -2.71 -6.11 9.25
N LYS A 71 -2.56 -4.80 9.02
CA LYS A 71 -1.38 -4.06 9.47
C LYS A 71 -1.28 -3.96 10.98
N LEU A 72 -2.41 -3.83 11.67
CA LEU A 72 -2.45 -3.78 13.13
C LEU A 72 -1.98 -5.10 13.75
N LEU A 73 -2.38 -6.25 13.19
CA LEU A 73 -1.94 -7.56 13.63
C LEU A 73 -0.42 -7.73 13.48
N MET A 74 0.12 -7.39 12.30
CA MET A 74 1.56 -7.50 12.04
C MET A 74 2.38 -6.53 12.88
N ALA A 75 1.91 -5.28 13.04
CA ALA A 75 2.55 -4.28 13.88
C ALA A 75 2.57 -4.74 15.35
N ALA A 76 1.44 -5.21 15.87
CA ALA A 76 1.36 -5.72 17.24
C ALA A 76 2.31 -6.89 17.47
N ALA A 77 2.36 -7.85 16.54
CA ALA A 77 3.27 -8.99 16.65
C ALA A 77 4.73 -8.55 16.66
N PHE A 78 5.19 -7.77 15.68
CA PHE A 78 6.59 -7.34 15.59
C PHE A 78 7.00 -6.43 16.76
N ILE A 79 6.16 -5.47 17.17
CA ILE A 79 6.45 -4.58 18.31
C ILE A 79 6.53 -5.40 19.61
N SER A 80 5.64 -6.36 19.80
CA SER A 80 5.71 -7.27 20.95
C SER A 80 7.01 -8.08 20.98
N LEU A 81 7.46 -8.55 19.81
CA LEU A 81 8.71 -9.30 19.70
C LEU A 81 9.95 -8.44 19.97
N VAL A 82 9.96 -7.16 19.56
CA VAL A 82 11.02 -6.21 19.94
C VAL A 82 11.12 -6.07 21.45
N GLN A 83 10.00 -5.98 22.14
CA GLN A 83 9.98 -5.83 23.59
C GLN A 83 10.36 -7.13 24.31
N LEU A 84 9.97 -8.29 23.78
CA LEU A 84 10.28 -9.60 24.39
C LEU A 84 11.74 -9.99 24.24
N ASP A 85 12.35 -9.76 23.08
CA ASP A 85 13.74 -10.14 22.78
C ASP A 85 14.39 -9.13 21.81
N PRO A 86 14.86 -7.97 22.31
CA PRO A 86 15.49 -6.93 21.48
C PRO A 86 16.78 -7.42 20.80
N ALA A 87 17.44 -8.42 21.37
CA ALA A 87 18.66 -9.01 20.80
C ALA A 87 18.38 -9.93 19.61
N LEU A 88 17.19 -10.53 19.57
CA LEU A 88 16.72 -11.33 18.45
C LEU A 88 16.05 -10.48 17.39
N VAL A 89 15.25 -9.48 17.82
CA VAL A 89 14.45 -8.60 16.96
C VAL A 89 14.81 -7.13 17.22
N PRO A 90 15.86 -6.60 16.59
CA PRO A 90 16.23 -5.20 16.73
C PRO A 90 15.13 -4.26 16.21
N ALA A 91 14.81 -3.20 16.97
CA ALA A 91 13.73 -2.27 16.64
C ALA A 91 13.86 -1.64 15.23
N TRP A 92 15.09 -1.32 14.78
CA TRP A 92 15.31 -0.73 13.46
C TRP A 92 14.85 -1.62 12.30
N MET A 93 14.97 -2.96 12.42
CA MET A 93 14.46 -3.89 11.42
C MET A 93 12.93 -3.83 11.33
N VAL A 94 12.27 -3.76 12.48
CA VAL A 94 10.81 -3.63 12.55
C VAL A 94 10.34 -2.31 11.98
N VAL A 95 11.07 -1.21 12.22
CA VAL A 95 10.78 0.09 11.60
C VAL A 95 10.86 0.00 10.08
N ILE A 96 11.85 -0.68 9.50
CA ILE A 96 11.95 -0.89 8.05
C ILE A 96 10.76 -1.70 7.55
N ILE A 97 10.43 -2.82 8.22
CA ILE A 97 9.33 -3.70 7.81
C ILE A 97 7.99 -2.95 7.82
N LEU A 98 7.66 -2.31 8.93
CA LEU A 98 6.39 -1.58 9.09
C LEU A 98 6.35 -0.30 8.25
N GLY A 99 7.43 0.46 8.21
CA GLY A 99 7.55 1.67 7.41
C GLY A 99 7.30 1.41 5.93
N ARG A 100 7.87 0.33 5.41
CA ARG A 100 7.60 -0.12 4.04
C ARG A 100 6.12 -0.48 3.83
N GLU A 101 5.48 -1.17 4.80
CA GLU A 101 4.06 -1.52 4.70
C GLU A 101 3.18 -0.28 4.51
N PHE A 102 3.41 0.73 5.34
CA PHE A 102 2.68 1.99 5.27
C PHE A 102 3.01 2.78 4.00
N ALA A 103 4.30 2.87 3.64
CA ALA A 103 4.74 3.58 2.45
C ALA A 103 4.13 3.01 1.16
N VAL A 104 4.20 1.69 0.96
CA VAL A 104 3.62 1.05 -0.23
C VAL A 104 2.10 1.19 -0.28
N THR A 105 1.43 1.12 0.89
CA THR A 105 -0.02 1.33 0.94
C THR A 105 -0.39 2.77 0.61
N GLY A 106 0.35 3.75 1.15
CA GLY A 106 0.17 5.16 0.82
C GLY A 106 0.37 5.44 -0.67
N LEU A 107 1.43 4.91 -1.27
CA LEU A 107 1.68 5.02 -2.70
C LEU A 107 0.55 4.43 -3.55
N ARG A 108 0.00 3.28 -3.15
CA ARG A 108 -1.15 2.68 -3.85
C ARG A 108 -2.42 3.52 -3.72
N SER A 109 -2.66 4.12 -2.56
CA SER A 109 -3.80 5.03 -2.36
C SER A 109 -3.67 6.29 -3.20
N ILE A 110 -2.48 6.88 -3.27
CA ILE A 110 -2.20 8.05 -4.13
C ILE A 110 -2.37 7.68 -5.61
N ALA A 111 -1.85 6.53 -6.05
CA ALA A 111 -2.02 6.05 -7.41
C ALA A 111 -3.51 5.91 -7.78
N ALA A 112 -4.30 5.29 -6.89
CA ALA A 112 -5.74 5.10 -7.08
C ALA A 112 -6.50 6.44 -7.17
N SER A 113 -6.14 7.45 -6.36
CA SER A 113 -6.76 8.78 -6.41
C SER A 113 -6.42 9.53 -7.71
N GLN A 114 -5.32 9.19 -8.36
CA GLN A 114 -4.92 9.75 -9.66
C GLN A 114 -5.45 8.94 -10.87
N GLY A 115 -6.30 7.94 -10.62
CA GLY A 115 -6.97 7.16 -11.66
C GLY A 115 -6.12 6.03 -12.27
N PHE A 116 -4.96 5.70 -11.69
CA PHE A 116 -4.18 4.55 -12.14
C PHE A 116 -3.98 3.51 -11.02
N THR A 117 -3.94 2.24 -11.40
CA THR A 117 -3.74 1.13 -10.46
C THR A 117 -2.37 0.50 -10.65
N ILE A 118 -1.61 0.39 -9.58
CA ILE A 118 -0.36 -0.37 -9.59
C ILE A 118 -0.71 -1.84 -9.38
N ALA A 119 -0.50 -2.66 -10.41
CA ALA A 119 -0.78 -4.09 -10.34
C ALA A 119 -0.02 -4.75 -9.17
N ALA A 120 -0.72 -5.61 -8.43
CA ALA A 120 -0.12 -6.42 -7.38
C ALA A 120 0.91 -7.37 -8.01
N ASN A 121 2.13 -7.39 -7.45
CA ASN A 121 3.18 -8.29 -7.89
C ASN A 121 3.10 -9.62 -7.13
N GLU A 122 3.58 -10.72 -7.72
CA GLU A 122 3.74 -12.04 -7.08
C GLU A 122 4.53 -11.95 -5.76
N TRP A 123 5.48 -11.03 -5.66
CA TRP A 123 6.24 -10.72 -4.44
C TRP A 123 5.35 -10.27 -3.26
N GLY A 124 4.12 -9.79 -3.52
CA GLY A 124 3.18 -9.41 -2.46
C GLY A 124 2.68 -10.61 -1.66
N LYS A 125 2.48 -11.78 -2.29
CA LYS A 125 2.09 -13.03 -1.62
C LYS A 125 3.27 -13.62 -0.84
N ALA A 126 4.43 -13.69 -1.47
CA ALA A 126 5.65 -14.21 -0.84
C ALA A 126 6.01 -13.42 0.43
N LYS A 127 5.86 -12.09 0.39
CA LYS A 127 6.08 -11.22 1.54
C LYS A 127 5.17 -11.55 2.72
N MET A 128 3.85 -11.67 2.50
CA MET A 128 2.91 -11.96 3.59
C MET A 128 3.23 -13.30 4.25
N VAL A 129 3.47 -14.34 3.44
CA VAL A 129 3.84 -15.66 3.95
C VAL A 129 5.17 -15.61 4.72
N SER A 130 6.19 -14.93 4.19
CA SER A 130 7.49 -14.83 4.87
C SER A 130 7.40 -14.10 6.22
N GLN A 131 6.57 -13.07 6.33
CA GLN A 131 6.34 -12.36 7.59
C GLN A 131 5.63 -13.25 8.62
N VAL A 132 4.55 -13.95 8.23
CA VAL A 132 3.83 -14.86 9.13
C VAL A 132 4.75 -15.96 9.63
N VAL A 133 5.49 -16.60 8.73
CA VAL A 133 6.45 -17.65 9.09
C VAL A 133 7.55 -17.12 10.02
N ALA A 134 8.11 -15.94 9.71
CA ALA A 134 9.15 -15.35 10.54
C ALA A 134 8.66 -15.04 11.96
N VAL A 135 7.46 -14.45 12.11
CA VAL A 135 6.87 -14.18 13.43
C VAL A 135 6.72 -15.48 14.23
N CYS A 136 6.18 -16.54 13.63
CA CYS A 136 6.04 -17.85 14.29
C CYS A 136 7.40 -18.41 14.72
N ILE A 137 8.41 -18.39 13.85
CA ILE A 137 9.76 -18.88 14.15
C ILE A 137 10.38 -18.06 15.28
N ILE A 138 10.23 -16.74 15.29
CA ILE A 138 10.80 -15.85 16.30
C ILE A 138 10.15 -16.07 17.66
N ILE A 139 8.82 -16.22 17.73
CA ILE A 139 8.13 -16.54 19.01
C ILE A 139 8.64 -17.86 19.57
N VAL A 140 8.78 -18.89 18.73
CA VAL A 140 9.32 -20.19 19.15
C VAL A 140 10.80 -20.08 19.54
N ALA A 141 11.59 -19.30 18.82
CA ALA A 141 13.01 -19.08 19.10
C ALA A 141 13.24 -18.34 20.43
N HIS A 142 12.35 -17.45 20.81
CA HIS A 142 12.39 -16.79 22.12
C HIS A 142 12.27 -17.80 23.27
N LYS A 143 11.40 -18.81 23.13
CA LYS A 143 11.19 -19.83 24.17
C LYS A 143 12.31 -20.89 24.19
N TYR A 144 12.65 -21.41 23.03
CA TYR A 144 13.41 -22.64 22.91
C TYR A 144 14.84 -22.39 22.39
N GLY A 145 15.54 -21.42 22.61
CA GLY A 145 16.91 -21.13 22.16
C GLY A 145 17.62 -22.19 21.30
N ARG A 146 17.55 -23.47 21.71
CA ARG A 146 17.99 -24.66 20.95
C ARG A 146 16.91 -25.74 21.01
N LEU A 147 16.57 -26.30 19.87
CA LEU A 147 15.72 -27.49 19.74
C LEU A 147 16.55 -28.62 19.15
N ALA A 148 16.35 -29.83 19.63
CA ALA A 148 16.99 -31.04 19.10
C ALA A 148 15.94 -32.00 18.52
N PRO A 149 15.21 -31.66 17.44
CA PRO A 149 14.32 -32.59 16.77
C PRO A 149 15.17 -33.71 16.13
N LEU A 150 14.81 -34.96 16.38
CA LEU A 150 15.49 -36.11 15.82
C LEU A 150 17.01 -36.20 16.18
N GLY A 151 17.44 -35.66 17.33
CA GLY A 151 18.84 -35.69 17.74
C GLY A 151 19.76 -34.64 17.09
N ILE A 152 19.24 -33.80 16.19
CA ILE A 152 20.00 -32.71 15.56
C ILE A 152 19.77 -31.43 16.32
N ALA A 153 20.82 -30.90 16.96
CA ALA A 153 20.71 -29.63 17.71
C ALA A 153 20.60 -28.43 16.75
N VAL A 154 19.39 -27.93 16.54
CA VAL A 154 19.14 -26.74 15.74
C VAL A 154 19.09 -25.51 16.66
N ASN A 155 19.93 -24.51 16.35
CA ASN A 155 19.88 -23.23 17.03
C ASN A 155 18.74 -22.38 16.47
N VAL A 156 17.58 -22.44 17.11
CA VAL A 156 16.34 -21.77 16.64
C VAL A 156 16.48 -20.24 16.66
N ARG A 157 17.36 -19.70 17.54
CA ARG A 157 17.65 -18.25 17.53
C ARG A 157 18.36 -17.81 16.25
N TRP A 158 19.25 -18.63 15.71
CA TRP A 158 19.88 -18.37 14.41
C TRP A 158 18.84 -18.38 13.27
N LEU A 159 17.94 -19.37 13.32
CA LEU A 159 16.85 -19.48 12.36
C LEU A 159 15.92 -18.26 12.44
N GLY A 160 15.59 -17.81 13.64
CA GLY A 160 14.81 -16.59 13.87
C GLY A 160 15.47 -15.33 13.29
N LYS A 161 16.80 -15.16 13.52
CA LYS A 161 17.56 -14.07 12.92
C LYS A 161 17.58 -14.14 11.39
N ALA A 162 17.82 -15.32 10.82
CA ALA A 162 17.82 -15.53 9.38
C ALA A 162 16.44 -15.22 8.77
N ALA A 163 15.36 -15.69 9.40
CA ALA A 163 14.00 -15.40 8.96
C ALA A 163 13.70 -13.90 8.99
N LEU A 164 14.12 -13.18 10.03
CA LEU A 164 13.95 -11.73 10.12
C LEU A 164 14.72 -11.00 9.01
N TRP A 165 15.96 -11.38 8.73
CA TRP A 165 16.74 -10.81 7.63
C TRP A 165 16.10 -11.08 6.26
N ILE A 166 15.55 -12.27 6.04
CA ILE A 166 14.81 -12.60 4.81
C ILE A 166 13.61 -11.64 4.67
N VAL A 167 12.86 -11.40 5.75
CA VAL A 167 11.72 -10.46 5.72
C VAL A 167 12.18 -9.03 5.39
N VAL A 168 13.28 -8.55 5.97
CA VAL A 168 13.82 -7.21 5.68
C VAL A 168 14.23 -7.11 4.22
N VAL A 169 14.97 -8.08 3.69
CA VAL A 169 15.40 -8.09 2.28
C VAL A 169 14.18 -8.12 1.33
N VAL A 170 13.23 -9.01 1.57
CA VAL A 170 11.98 -9.08 0.78
C VAL A 170 11.19 -7.78 0.88
N ALA A 171 11.15 -7.16 2.05
CA ALA A 171 10.51 -5.86 2.25
C ALA A 171 11.16 -4.77 1.40
N LEU A 172 12.49 -4.65 1.42
CA LEU A 172 13.23 -3.64 0.66
C LEU A 172 13.12 -3.86 -0.85
N VAL A 173 13.30 -5.09 -1.34
CA VAL A 173 13.16 -5.44 -2.76
C VAL A 173 11.74 -5.15 -3.25
N SER A 174 10.74 -5.50 -2.45
CA SER A 174 9.36 -5.19 -2.79
C SER A 174 9.08 -3.68 -2.79
N ALA A 175 9.59 -2.92 -1.82
CA ALA A 175 9.40 -1.47 -1.75
C ALA A 175 10.03 -0.77 -2.96
N SER A 176 11.29 -1.10 -3.29
CA SER A 176 11.99 -0.51 -4.44
C SER A 176 11.26 -0.77 -5.75
N SER A 177 10.75 -1.98 -5.95
CA SER A 177 10.00 -2.33 -7.16
C SER A 177 8.67 -1.55 -7.27
N TYR A 178 7.97 -1.31 -6.16
CA TYR A 178 6.76 -0.47 -6.14
C TYR A 178 7.08 1.01 -6.40
N PHE A 179 8.14 1.53 -5.78
CA PHE A 179 8.56 2.91 -5.95
C PHE A 179 8.98 3.21 -7.40
N LEU A 180 9.76 2.34 -8.01
CA LEU A 180 10.17 2.49 -9.41
C LEU A 180 8.99 2.44 -10.38
N ARG A 181 8.02 1.57 -10.15
CA ARG A 181 6.79 1.50 -10.97
C ARG A 181 5.94 2.75 -10.82
N PHE A 182 5.76 3.23 -9.59
CA PHE A 182 5.01 4.44 -9.30
C PHE A 182 5.63 5.64 -10.01
N TRP A 183 6.96 5.80 -9.92
CA TRP A 183 7.66 6.92 -10.55
C TRP A 183 7.53 6.91 -12.06
N ARG A 184 7.69 5.74 -12.70
CA ARG A 184 7.51 5.59 -14.16
C ARG A 184 6.09 5.96 -14.59
N GLN A 185 5.07 5.55 -13.86
CA GLN A 185 3.69 5.86 -14.21
C GLN A 185 3.34 7.34 -14.06
N ILE A 186 3.91 8.02 -13.07
CA ILE A 186 3.77 9.48 -12.93
C ILE A 186 4.42 10.18 -14.12
N ASP A 187 5.65 9.81 -14.48
CA ASP A 187 6.39 10.42 -15.58
C ASP A 187 5.63 10.27 -16.91
N ASP A 188 5.06 9.11 -17.17
CA ASP A 188 4.22 8.84 -18.33
C ASP A 188 2.92 9.66 -18.32
N SER A 189 2.29 9.83 -17.16
CA SER A 189 1.06 10.62 -17.03
C SER A 189 1.30 12.11 -17.23
N VAL A 190 2.42 12.64 -16.75
CA VAL A 190 2.83 14.03 -16.97
C VAL A 190 3.12 14.27 -18.47
N LYS A 191 3.87 13.37 -19.11
CA LYS A 191 4.16 13.45 -20.54
C LYS A 191 2.88 13.41 -21.42
N ARG A 192 1.91 12.58 -21.06
CA ARG A 192 0.62 12.52 -21.77
C ARG A 192 -0.17 13.81 -21.61
N ARG A 193 -0.23 14.41 -20.42
CA ARG A 193 -0.89 15.70 -20.18
C ARG A 193 -0.24 16.84 -20.99
N GLN A 194 1.08 16.87 -21.06
CA GLN A 194 1.81 17.87 -21.84
C GLN A 194 1.53 17.72 -23.36
N ARG A 195 1.52 16.49 -23.88
CA ARG A 195 1.19 16.23 -25.30
C ARG A 195 -0.27 16.57 -25.64
N GLY A 196 -1.23 16.16 -24.82
CA GLY A 196 -2.63 16.50 -25.02
C GLY A 196 -2.91 18.01 -24.90
N GLY A 197 -2.15 18.73 -24.08
CA GLY A 197 -2.22 20.19 -23.99
C GLY A 197 -1.67 20.90 -25.25
N SER A 198 -0.58 20.39 -25.82
CA SER A 198 -0.02 20.96 -27.08
C SER A 198 -0.92 20.67 -28.28
N GLU A 199 -1.46 19.45 -28.41
CA GLU A 199 -2.40 19.11 -29.48
C GLU A 199 -3.72 19.92 -29.38
N GLY A 200 -4.23 20.14 -28.16
CA GLY A 200 -5.40 21.00 -27.92
C GLY A 200 -5.15 22.46 -28.31
N ALA A 201 -3.99 23.00 -27.96
CA ALA A 201 -3.61 24.37 -28.31
C ALA A 201 -3.38 24.55 -29.83
N GLU A 202 -2.80 23.56 -30.52
CA GLU A 202 -2.66 23.56 -31.98
C GLU A 202 -4.01 23.47 -32.67
N LEU A 203 -4.95 22.67 -32.16
CA LEU A 203 -6.30 22.56 -32.72
C LEU A 203 -7.09 23.86 -32.50
N GLU A 204 -6.97 24.51 -31.37
CA GLU A 204 -7.61 25.79 -31.06
C GLU A 204 -7.02 26.93 -31.91
N ALA A 205 -5.70 26.92 -32.15
CA ALA A 205 -5.05 27.84 -33.08
C ALA A 205 -5.47 27.62 -34.52
N ALA A 206 -5.70 26.36 -34.93
CA ALA A 206 -6.16 26.04 -36.29
C ALA A 206 -7.65 26.39 -36.55
N ILE A 207 -8.47 26.43 -35.46
CA ILE A 207 -9.90 26.75 -35.52
C ILE A 207 -10.14 28.27 -35.35
N SER A 208 -9.20 29.00 -34.77
CA SER A 208 -9.31 30.47 -34.60
C SER A 208 -9.39 31.11 -35.99
N PRO A 209 -10.49 31.85 -36.32
CA PRO A 209 -10.60 32.54 -37.59
C PRO A 209 -9.46 33.55 -37.70
N GLU A 210 -8.79 33.56 -38.88
CA GLU A 210 -7.77 34.56 -39.19
C GLU A 210 -8.25 35.97 -38.80
N PRO A 211 -7.36 36.79 -38.20
CA PRO A 211 -7.70 38.17 -37.87
C PRO A 211 -8.16 38.86 -39.19
N ARG A 212 -9.45 39.16 -39.27
CA ARG A 212 -10.01 39.91 -40.42
C ARG A 212 -9.14 41.13 -40.59
N THR A 213 -8.42 41.19 -41.70
CA THR A 213 -7.72 42.39 -42.15
C THR A 213 -8.74 43.53 -42.13
N PRO A 214 -8.48 44.66 -41.46
CA PRO A 214 -9.42 45.76 -41.46
C PRO A 214 -9.60 46.23 -42.88
N ALA A 215 -10.87 46.31 -43.31
CA ALA A 215 -11.23 46.79 -44.66
C ALA A 215 -10.56 48.15 -44.90
N PRO A 216 -9.99 48.37 -46.10
CA PRO A 216 -9.35 49.64 -46.41
C PRO A 216 -10.36 50.78 -46.23
N ALA A 217 -9.94 51.86 -45.56
CA ALA A 217 -10.77 53.05 -45.28
C ALA A 217 -11.33 53.59 -46.59
N PRO A 218 -12.62 54.00 -46.66
CA PRO A 218 -13.18 54.55 -47.88
C PRO A 218 -12.43 55.80 -48.23
N SER A 219 -11.99 55.89 -49.49
CA SER A 219 -11.36 57.05 -50.09
C SER A 219 -12.24 58.28 -49.96
N PRO A 220 -11.73 59.49 -49.64
CA PRO A 220 -12.53 60.69 -49.50
C PRO A 220 -13.18 61.03 -50.85
N SER A 221 -14.53 61.05 -50.85
CA SER A 221 -15.34 61.41 -52.00
C SER A 221 -15.04 62.80 -52.46
N ALA A 222 -14.68 62.93 -53.72
CA ALA A 222 -14.44 64.20 -54.37
C ALA A 222 -15.61 65.16 -54.18
N THR A 223 -15.29 66.36 -53.67
CA THR A 223 -16.18 67.47 -53.46
C THR A 223 -16.80 67.88 -54.80
N GLN A 224 -18.11 67.68 -54.99
CA GLN A 224 -18.84 68.24 -56.15
C GLN A 224 -18.93 69.76 -55.97
N PRO A 225 -18.68 70.56 -57.08
CA PRO A 225 -18.84 72.01 -57.02
C PRO A 225 -20.34 72.38 -56.97
N ARG A 226 -20.71 73.22 -56.04
CA ARG A 226 -21.99 73.83 -55.88
C ARG A 226 -22.29 74.74 -57.13
N SER A 227 -23.31 74.43 -57.87
CA SER A 227 -23.90 75.33 -58.88
C SER A 227 -24.57 76.56 -58.24
N PRO A 228 -24.48 77.76 -58.84
CA PRO A 228 -25.04 78.97 -58.22
C PRO A 228 -26.54 79.04 -58.45
N ILE A 229 -27.30 79.43 -57.44
CA ILE A 229 -28.72 79.70 -57.41
C ILE A 229 -28.91 81.01 -58.20
N ARG A 230 -29.72 81.00 -59.27
CA ARG A 230 -30.37 82.19 -59.79
C ARG A 230 -31.76 82.26 -59.20
N ARG A 231 -32.04 83.47 -58.64
CA ARG A 231 -33.31 84.13 -58.34
C ARG A 231 -34.58 83.29 -58.33
#